data_1895a8cf9af106f9c4ebd50ffe3b0248
#
_entry.id   1895a8cf9af106f9c4ebd50ffe3b0248
#
_cell.length_a   1.000
_cell.length_b   1.000
_cell.length_c   1.000
_cell.angle_alpha   90.00
_cell.angle_beta   90.00
_cell.angle_gamma   90.00
#
_symmetry.space_group_name_H-M   'P 1'
#
loop_
_entity.id
_entity.type
_entity.pdbx_description
1 polymer ?
#
loop_
_entity_poly.entity_id
_entity_poly.type
_entity_poly.pdbx_seq_one_letter_code
_entity_poly.pdbx_strand_id
1 'polypeptide(L)' 'MKEQATTIPFIKLDQFLKWQGIAQTGGEAKIKIQEGEVIVNGKIETRRGKKLRTGDRVTIANRTYTVNL' A
#
# COMPACT_ATOMS: atom_id res chain seq x y z
N MET A 1 -11.46 27.05 6.23
CA MET A 1 -11.35 26.34 6.27
C MET A 1 -11.27 25.30 6.62
N LYS A 2 -11.13 25.00 6.87
CA LYS A 2 -10.86 24.13 7.25
C LYS A 2 -11.28 22.83 7.10
N GLU A 3 -11.74 22.43 6.73
CA GLU A 3 -12.20 21.17 6.36
C GLU A 3 -11.16 20.18 6.21
N GLN A 4 -10.02 20.60 5.97
CA GLN A 4 -8.90 19.71 5.85
C GLN A 4 -8.59 19.03 7.13
N ALA A 5 -9.03 19.60 8.22
CA ALA A 5 -8.77 19.01 9.51
C ALA A 5 -9.36 17.61 9.62
N THR A 6 -10.33 17.28 8.79
CA THR A 6 -10.94 15.96 8.83
C THR A 6 -10.32 14.99 7.85
N THR A 7 -9.34 15.44 7.08
CA THR A 7 -8.70 14.56 6.11
C THR A 7 -7.69 13.66 6.80
N ILE A 8 -7.86 12.36 6.64
CA ILE A 8 -6.93 11.39 7.21
C ILE A 8 -5.90 11.03 6.13
N PRO A 9 -4.60 11.19 6.43
CA PRO A 9 -3.59 10.86 5.43
C PRO A 9 -3.67 9.41 5.00
N PHE A 10 -3.42 9.19 3.74
CA PHE A 10 -3.37 7.84 3.21
C PHE A 10 -2.39 7.78 2.04
N ILE A 11 -2.00 6.56 1.69
CA ILE A 11 -1.22 6.31 0.49
C ILE A 11 -1.84 5.10 -0.20
N LYS A 12 -1.90 5.14 -1.53
CA LYS A 12 -2.43 3.99 -2.26
C LYS A 12 -1.41 2.86 -2.25
N LEU A 13 -1.90 1.63 -2.28
CA LEU A 13 -1.04 0.45 -2.17
C LEU A 13 0.06 0.43 -3.23
N ASP A 14 -0.28 0.70 -4.49
CA ASP A 14 0.74 0.70 -5.55
C ASP A 14 1.79 1.78 -5.31
N GLN A 15 1.39 2.94 -4.82
CA GLN A 15 2.33 4.01 -4.49
C GLN A 15 3.23 3.60 -3.34
N PHE A 16 2.68 2.90 -2.35
CA PHE A 16 3.47 2.45 -1.21
C PHE A 16 4.54 1.46 -1.65
N LEU A 17 4.22 0.54 -2.55
CA LEU A 17 5.21 -0.41 -3.05
C LEU A 17 6.34 0.30 -3.80
N LYS A 18 6.01 1.34 -4.57
CA LYS A 18 7.03 2.14 -5.23
C LYS A 18 7.88 2.89 -4.21
N TRP A 19 7.23 3.48 -3.23
CA TRP A 19 7.89 4.28 -2.22
C TRP A 19 8.88 3.45 -1.42
N GLN A 20 8.53 2.21 -1.13
CA GLN A 20 9.40 1.31 -0.40
C GLN A 20 10.48 0.67 -1.27
N GLY A 21 10.45 0.94 -2.56
CA GLY A 21 11.42 0.35 -3.47
C GLY A 21 11.14 -1.11 -3.81
N ILE A 22 9.96 -1.61 -3.44
CA ILE A 22 9.58 -2.99 -3.75
C ILE A 22 9.26 -3.11 -5.23
N ALA A 23 8.69 -2.05 -5.80
CA ALA A 23 8.40 -1.98 -7.22
C ALA A 23 9.08 -0.76 -7.81
N GLN A 24 9.60 -0.89 -9.04
CA GLN A 24 10.27 0.21 -9.72
C GLN A 24 9.29 1.17 -10.38
N THR A 25 8.16 0.63 -10.83
CA THR A 25 7.15 1.41 -11.54
C THR A 25 5.77 1.06 -11.02
N GLY A 26 4.78 1.91 -11.37
CA GLY A 26 3.39 1.61 -11.06
C GLY A 26 2.90 0.35 -11.74
N GLY A 27 3.38 0.08 -12.96
CA GLY A 27 3.00 -1.13 -13.68
C GLY A 27 3.50 -2.39 -13.00
N GLU A 28 4.74 -2.35 -12.50
CA GLU A 28 5.28 -3.48 -11.76
C GLU A 28 4.49 -3.70 -10.47
N ALA A 29 4.18 -2.63 -9.77
CA ALA A 29 3.40 -2.71 -8.54
C ALA A 29 2.02 -3.33 -8.83
N LYS A 30 1.38 -2.89 -9.91
CA LYS A 30 0.08 -3.41 -10.30
C LYS A 30 0.13 -4.92 -10.51
N ILE A 31 1.15 -5.40 -11.21
CA ILE A 31 1.28 -6.82 -11.49
C ILE A 31 1.43 -7.61 -10.20
N LYS A 32 2.31 -7.17 -9.30
CA LYS A 32 2.51 -7.85 -8.02
C LYS A 32 1.22 -7.93 -7.22
N ILE A 33 0.48 -6.84 -7.19
CA ILE A 33 -0.77 -6.77 -6.44
C ILE A 33 -1.81 -7.71 -7.05
N GLN A 34 -1.98 -7.65 -8.37
CA GLN A 34 -3.02 -8.44 -9.04
C GLN A 34 -2.71 -9.92 -9.04
N GLU A 35 -1.45 -10.31 -8.90
CA GLU A 35 -1.09 -11.71 -8.82
C GLU A 35 -1.23 -12.28 -7.42
N GLY A 36 -1.71 -11.50 -6.48
CA GLY A 36 -1.96 -11.99 -5.14
C GLY A 36 -0.73 -12.09 -4.26
N GLU A 37 0.34 -11.39 -4.62
CA GLU A 37 1.59 -11.45 -3.87
C GLU A 37 1.59 -10.53 -2.65
N VAL A 38 0.60 -9.66 -2.53
CA VAL A 38 0.57 -8.62 -1.52
C VAL A 38 -0.52 -8.90 -0.51
N ILE A 39 -0.14 -8.87 0.76
CA ILE A 39 -1.06 -9.09 1.87
C ILE A 39 -1.13 -7.80 2.67
N VAL A 40 -2.36 -7.34 2.94
CA VAL A 40 -2.57 -6.15 3.74
C VAL A 40 -3.35 -6.54 4.99
N ASN A 41 -2.75 -6.32 6.15
CA ASN A 41 -3.36 -6.64 7.44
C ASN A 41 -3.85 -8.09 7.47
N GLY A 42 -3.05 -9.00 6.92
CA GLY A 42 -3.33 -10.42 6.99
C GLY A 42 -4.21 -10.97 5.88
N LYS A 43 -4.62 -10.14 4.93
CA LYS A 43 -5.48 -10.58 3.83
C LYS A 43 -4.87 -10.21 2.49
N ILE A 44 -4.99 -11.09 1.51
CA ILE A 44 -4.51 -10.81 0.17
C ILE A 44 -5.31 -9.63 -0.39
N GLU A 45 -4.58 -8.64 -0.90
CA GLU A 45 -5.19 -7.45 -1.49
C GLU A 45 -4.84 -7.40 -2.96
N THR A 46 -5.85 -7.34 -3.83
CA THR A 46 -5.63 -7.32 -5.27
C THR A 46 -5.97 -5.97 -5.90
N ARG A 47 -6.41 -4.99 -5.10
CA ARG A 47 -6.74 -3.66 -5.62
C ARG A 47 -5.54 -2.75 -5.47
N ARG A 48 -5.02 -2.26 -6.59
CA ARG A 48 -3.84 -1.38 -6.54
C ARG A 48 -4.14 -0.05 -5.87
N GLY A 49 -5.40 0.35 -5.87
CA GLY A 49 -5.80 1.63 -5.28
C GLY A 49 -6.23 1.54 -3.84
N LYS A 50 -5.99 0.41 -3.18
CA LYS A 50 -6.33 0.28 -1.76
C LYS A 50 -5.65 1.38 -0.97
N LYS A 51 -6.43 2.14 -0.22
CA LYS A 51 -5.90 3.22 0.62
C LYS A 51 -5.34 2.66 1.90
N LEU A 52 -4.08 2.96 2.16
CA LEU A 52 -3.39 2.53 3.37
C LEU A 52 -3.22 3.72 4.29
N ARG A 53 -3.29 3.47 5.58
CA ARG A 53 -3.12 4.51 6.60
C ARG A 53 -2.03 4.07 7.56
N THR A 54 -1.56 5.02 8.35
CA THR A 54 -0.55 4.72 9.37
C THR A 54 -1.03 3.57 10.24
N GLY A 55 -0.16 2.59 10.43
CA GLY A 55 -0.47 1.41 11.23
C GLY A 55 -0.86 0.20 10.39
N ASP A 56 -1.23 0.39 9.12
CA ASP A 56 -1.52 -0.75 8.26
C ASP A 56 -0.23 -1.50 7.97
N ARG A 57 -0.34 -2.82 7.80
CA ARG A 57 0.82 -3.66 7.53
C ARG A 57 0.69 -4.30 6.18
N VAL A 58 1.75 -4.17 5.39
CA VAL A 58 1.83 -4.72 4.05
C VAL A 58 2.89 -5.81 4.05
N THR A 59 2.52 -7.01 3.69
CA THR A 59 3.44 -8.15 3.65
C THR A 59 3.62 -8.59 2.20
N ILE A 60 4.87 -8.71 1.79
CA ILE A 60 5.21 -9.22 0.47
C ILE A 60 6.58 -9.87 0.57
N ALA A 61 6.73 -11.04 -0.09
CA ALA A 61 7.98 -11.80 -0.09
C ALA A 61 8.50 -12.07 1.32
N ASN A 62 7.58 -12.42 2.22
CA ASN A 62 7.88 -12.75 3.62
C ASN A 62 8.43 -11.59 4.44
N ARG A 63 8.23 -10.37 3.97
CA ARG A 63 8.61 -9.18 4.72
C ARG A 63 7.37 -8.35 5.00
N THR A 64 7.28 -7.81 6.19
CA THR A 64 6.17 -6.96 6.59
C THR A 64 6.66 -5.52 6.75
N TYR A 65 5.94 -4.62 6.11
CA TYR A 65 6.23 -3.19 6.14
C TYR A 65 5.07 -2.49 6.81
N THR A 66 5.35 -1.69 7.82
CA THR A 66 4.31 -0.92 8.50
C THR A 66 4.22 0.45 7.86
N VAL A 67 3.01 0.86 7.52
CA VAL A 67 2.79 2.17 6.94
C VAL A 67 2.94 3.23 8.03
N ASN A 68 3.73 4.25 7.73
CA ASN A 68 3.98 5.34 8.67
C ASN A 68 3.98 6.65 7.88
N LEU A 69 2.88 7.34 7.90
CA LEU A 69 2.68 8.57 7.13
C LEU A 69 2.89 9.83 7.96
#